data_28f6da47cfb2893cd70a75b80e905084
#
_entry.id   28f6da47cfb2893cd70a75b80e905084
#
_cell.length_a   1.000
_cell.length_b   1.000
_cell.length_c   1.000
_cell.angle_alpha   90.00
_cell.angle_beta   90.00
_cell.angle_gamma   90.00
#
_symmetry.space_group_name_H-M   'P 1'
#
loop_
_entity.id
_entity.type
_entity.pdbx_description
1 polymer ?
#
loop_
_entity_poly.entity_id
_entity_poly.type
_entity_poly.pdbx_seq_one_letter_code
_entity_poly.pdbx_strand_id
1 'polypeptide(L)'
;DKIDPLVISWGYESERTSLLPGNNDQIYKQFINYHEWQGTRDMSAYLTIPTTIKFLNNNKWKEVSSECHKINLWARQEINQLLGQESICSNKFIGQMSSIYLDFKNPIETQINFYKKYKIQIPFIEWNNKSLIRISIQAYNNKEDIFKLLQALKKEFC
;
A
#
# COMPACT_ATOMS: atom_id res chain seq x y z
N ASP A 1 23.74 6.48 12.58
CA ASP A 1 23.80 6.49 11.12
C ASP A 1 23.34 7.86 10.65
N LYS A 2 24.12 8.49 9.76
CA LYS A 2 23.75 9.77 9.16
C LYS A 2 22.91 9.48 7.91
N ILE A 3 21.75 10.10 7.83
CA ILE A 3 20.93 10.11 6.62
C ILE A 3 21.19 11.45 5.95
N ASP A 4 21.78 11.41 4.76
CA ASP A 4 22.03 12.62 3.98
C ASP A 4 20.79 13.01 3.17
N PRO A 5 20.53 14.32 2.97
CA PRO A 5 19.39 14.77 2.19
C PRO A 5 19.61 14.50 0.70
N LEU A 6 18.55 14.13 -0.01
CA LEU A 6 18.59 13.97 -1.47
C LEU A 6 18.70 15.32 -2.20
N VAL A 7 18.27 16.39 -1.57
CA VAL A 7 18.33 17.75 -2.11
C VAL A 7 19.11 18.63 -1.14
N ILE A 8 20.22 19.15 -1.61
CA ILE A 8 21.03 20.13 -0.86
C ILE A 8 20.43 21.51 -1.10
N SER A 9 20.06 22.19 -0.03
CA SER A 9 19.46 23.52 -0.05
C SER A 9 19.94 24.35 1.15
N TRP A 10 19.28 25.44 1.41
CA TRP A 10 19.62 26.43 2.45
C TRP A 10 19.75 25.88 3.88
N GLY A 11 19.15 24.74 4.16
CA GLY A 11 19.27 24.05 5.46
C GLY A 11 20.54 23.20 5.60
N TYR A 12 21.25 22.93 4.50
CA TYR A 12 22.46 22.09 4.54
C TYR A 12 23.63 22.86 5.15
N GLU A 13 24.27 22.25 6.15
CA GLU A 13 25.40 22.84 6.93
C GLU A 13 25.14 24.26 7.48
N SER A 14 23.88 24.66 7.59
CA SER A 14 23.53 25.97 8.06
C SER A 14 23.54 26.04 9.59
N GLU A 15 24.16 27.08 10.14
CA GLU A 15 24.12 27.41 11.57
C GLU A 15 22.77 28.04 11.98
N ARG A 16 21.83 28.24 11.05
CA ARG A 16 20.53 28.88 11.29
C ARG A 16 19.55 27.96 12.05
N THR A 17 20.05 27.32 13.10
CA THR A 17 19.23 26.46 13.98
C THR A 17 18.21 27.22 14.82
N SER A 18 18.25 28.55 14.82
CA SER A 18 17.45 29.41 15.70
C SER A 18 15.98 29.63 15.26
N LEU A 19 15.59 29.14 14.08
CA LEU A 19 14.24 29.39 13.57
C LEU A 19 13.19 28.39 14.06
N LEU A 20 13.58 27.32 14.74
CA LEU A 20 12.64 26.34 15.27
C LEU A 20 12.46 26.54 16.78
N PRO A 21 11.28 26.92 17.26
CA PRO A 21 11.04 27.12 18.68
C PRO A 21 11.09 25.81 19.46
N GLY A 22 11.81 25.79 20.58
CA GLY A 22 11.53 24.88 21.68
C GLY A 22 12.36 23.60 21.80
N ASN A 23 13.27 23.27 20.90
CA ASN A 23 14.13 22.08 21.08
C ASN A 23 15.62 22.43 21.11
N ASN A 24 16.32 22.02 22.17
CA ASN A 24 17.76 22.28 22.36
C ASN A 24 18.67 21.18 21.79
N ASP A 25 18.11 20.14 21.18
CA ASP A 25 18.87 19.05 20.59
C ASP A 25 19.43 19.47 19.21
N GLN A 26 20.75 19.62 19.13
CA GLN A 26 21.41 20.01 17.88
C GLN A 26 21.28 18.95 16.77
N ILE A 27 21.25 17.67 17.13
CA ILE A 27 21.13 16.56 16.16
C ILE A 27 19.75 16.60 15.50
N TYR A 28 18.71 16.82 16.31
CA TYR A 28 17.35 16.95 15.82
C TYR A 28 17.18 18.17 14.91
N LYS A 29 17.77 19.31 15.29
CA LYS A 29 17.76 20.54 14.49
C LYS A 29 18.47 20.36 13.14
N GLN A 30 19.62 19.69 13.13
CA GLN A 30 20.36 19.42 11.91
C GLN A 30 19.56 18.52 10.96
N PHE A 31 18.94 17.45 11.49
CA PHE A 31 18.10 16.55 10.70
C PHE A 31 16.93 17.29 10.04
N ILE A 32 16.22 18.12 10.78
CA ILE A 32 15.11 18.92 10.25
C ILE A 32 15.60 19.91 9.18
N ASN A 33 16.70 20.63 9.44
CA ASN A 33 17.25 21.56 8.46
C ASN A 33 17.66 20.86 7.17
N TYR A 34 18.22 19.66 7.25
CA TYR A 34 18.66 18.92 6.08
C TYR A 34 17.49 18.39 5.25
N HIS A 35 16.40 17.95 5.90
CA HIS A 35 15.32 17.23 5.23
C HIS A 35 14.09 18.09 4.96
N GLU A 36 13.84 19.11 5.76
CA GLU A 36 12.65 19.96 5.63
C GLU A 36 12.93 21.30 4.94
N TRP A 37 14.13 21.88 5.13
CA TRP A 37 14.47 23.15 4.53
C TRP A 37 15.04 22.98 3.12
N GLN A 38 14.21 22.59 2.19
CA GLN A 38 14.61 22.30 0.81
C GLN A 38 14.39 23.49 -0.16
N GLY A 39 14.17 24.69 0.36
CA GLY A 39 13.83 25.87 -0.44
C GLY A 39 12.35 25.97 -0.81
N THR A 40 12.04 26.80 -1.79
CA THR A 40 10.67 27.00 -2.27
C THR A 40 10.16 25.74 -2.98
N ARG A 41 9.01 25.24 -2.53
CA ARG A 41 8.37 24.05 -3.11
C ARG A 41 6.85 24.18 -3.04
N ASP A 42 6.16 23.37 -3.83
CA ASP A 42 4.71 23.27 -3.75
C ASP A 42 4.29 22.51 -2.46
N MET A 43 3.55 23.21 -1.60
CA MET A 43 3.02 22.69 -0.33
C MET A 43 1.58 22.20 -0.43
N SER A 44 0.96 22.26 -1.59
CA SER A 44 -0.47 21.95 -1.78
C SER A 44 -0.83 20.57 -1.25
N ALA A 45 0.00 19.56 -1.52
CA ALA A 45 -0.24 18.20 -1.06
C ALA A 45 -0.32 18.11 0.48
N TYR A 46 0.54 18.83 1.19
CA TYR A 46 0.52 18.84 2.66
C TYR A 46 -0.70 19.58 3.22
N LEU A 47 -1.13 20.64 2.55
CA LEU A 47 -2.30 21.41 2.95
C LEU A 47 -3.62 20.64 2.79
N THR A 48 -3.64 19.56 1.99
CA THR A 48 -4.83 18.68 1.87
C THR A 48 -4.99 17.71 3.03
N ILE A 49 -3.95 17.45 3.84
CA ILE A 49 -3.98 16.46 4.92
C ILE A 49 -5.14 16.69 5.91
N PRO A 50 -5.36 17.89 6.45
CA PRO A 50 -6.48 18.13 7.36
C PRO A 50 -7.85 17.83 6.73
N THR A 51 -8.03 18.17 5.45
CA THR A 51 -9.24 17.86 4.69
C THR A 51 -9.44 16.37 4.51
N THR A 52 -8.37 15.64 4.22
CA THR A 52 -8.39 14.16 4.10
C THR A 52 -8.78 13.51 5.42
N ILE A 53 -8.20 13.95 6.54
CA ILE A 53 -8.55 13.45 7.89
C ILE A 53 -10.03 13.71 8.19
N LYS A 54 -10.52 14.92 7.91
CA LYS A 54 -11.94 15.27 8.09
C LYS A 54 -12.85 14.40 7.22
N PHE A 55 -12.47 14.16 5.97
CA PHE A 55 -13.21 13.28 5.07
C PHE A 55 -13.31 11.85 5.62
N LEU A 56 -12.21 11.27 6.08
CA LEU A 56 -12.18 9.93 6.67
C LEU A 56 -13.10 9.84 7.90
N ASN A 57 -13.04 10.83 8.80
CA ASN A 57 -13.86 10.87 10.00
C ASN A 57 -15.36 10.99 9.66
N ASN A 58 -15.73 11.88 8.72
CA ASN A 58 -17.11 12.08 8.29
C ASN A 58 -17.70 10.83 7.61
N ASN A 59 -16.86 10.01 6.98
CA ASN A 59 -17.27 8.78 6.29
C ASN A 59 -17.06 7.51 7.13
N LYS A 60 -16.89 7.63 8.45
CA LYS A 60 -16.75 6.50 9.37
C LYS A 60 -15.68 5.50 8.93
N TRP A 61 -14.51 6.03 8.54
CA TRP A 61 -13.46 5.21 7.93
C TRP A 61 -13.04 4.01 8.80
N LYS A 62 -13.10 4.13 10.12
CA LYS A 62 -12.76 3.04 11.04
C LYS A 62 -13.65 1.82 10.85
N GLU A 63 -14.95 2.02 10.70
CA GLU A 63 -15.93 0.96 10.46
C GLU A 63 -15.75 0.39 9.04
N VAL A 64 -15.63 1.27 8.05
CA VAL A 64 -15.42 0.87 6.64
C VAL A 64 -14.14 0.04 6.49
N SER A 65 -13.03 0.48 7.06
CA SER A 65 -11.75 -0.26 6.98
C SER A 65 -11.82 -1.61 7.69
N SER A 66 -12.58 -1.71 8.79
CA SER A 66 -12.82 -2.98 9.47
C SER A 66 -13.59 -3.97 8.59
N GLU A 67 -14.62 -3.51 7.89
CA GLU A 67 -15.36 -4.37 6.95
C GLU A 67 -14.50 -4.79 5.75
N CYS A 68 -13.71 -3.87 5.19
CA CYS A 68 -12.74 -4.19 4.14
C CYS A 68 -11.75 -5.27 4.60
N HIS A 69 -11.26 -5.17 5.83
CA HIS A 69 -10.37 -6.17 6.41
C HIS A 69 -11.04 -7.55 6.51
N LYS A 70 -12.29 -7.62 6.98
CA LYS A 70 -13.04 -8.88 7.05
C LYS A 70 -13.23 -9.51 5.66
N ILE A 71 -13.60 -8.71 4.66
CA ILE A 71 -13.73 -9.18 3.27
C ILE A 71 -12.38 -9.69 2.76
N ASN A 72 -11.28 -8.97 3.04
CA ASN A 72 -9.94 -9.39 2.61
C ASN A 72 -9.52 -10.72 3.24
N LEU A 73 -9.74 -10.92 4.53
CA LEU A 73 -9.43 -12.19 5.20
C LEU A 73 -10.23 -13.35 4.63
N TRP A 74 -11.53 -13.14 4.41
CA TRP A 74 -12.39 -14.14 3.78
C TRP A 74 -11.93 -14.44 2.35
N ALA A 75 -11.70 -13.42 1.52
CA ALA A 75 -11.23 -13.58 0.14
C ALA A 75 -9.90 -14.34 0.07
N ARG A 76 -8.95 -14.01 0.95
CA ARG A 76 -7.68 -14.72 1.06
C ARG A 76 -7.87 -16.21 1.37
N GLN A 77 -8.77 -16.53 2.28
CA GLN A 77 -9.07 -17.92 2.64
C GLN A 77 -9.66 -18.69 1.45
N GLU A 78 -10.68 -18.13 0.79
CA GLU A 78 -11.32 -18.73 -0.37
C GLU A 78 -10.35 -18.97 -1.52
N ILE A 79 -9.49 -17.98 -1.81
CA ILE A 79 -8.51 -18.10 -2.90
C ILE A 79 -7.44 -19.15 -2.55
N ASN A 80 -6.92 -19.15 -1.31
CA ASN A 80 -5.97 -20.17 -0.87
C ASN A 80 -6.57 -21.58 -0.98
N GLN A 81 -7.82 -21.75 -0.56
CA GLN A 81 -8.52 -23.04 -0.66
C GLN A 81 -8.72 -23.47 -2.13
N LEU A 82 -9.12 -22.53 -2.99
CA LEU A 82 -9.30 -22.80 -4.42
C LEU A 82 -8.01 -23.25 -5.08
N LEU A 83 -6.88 -22.61 -4.76
CA LEU A 83 -5.58 -22.85 -5.36
C LEU A 83 -4.76 -23.94 -4.64
N GLY A 84 -5.28 -24.52 -3.54
CA GLY A 84 -4.54 -25.50 -2.74
C GLY A 84 -3.28 -24.92 -2.07
N GLN A 85 -3.27 -23.61 -1.77
CA GLN A 85 -2.11 -22.90 -1.25
C GLN A 85 -2.22 -22.65 0.25
N GLU A 86 -1.07 -22.66 0.93
CA GLU A 86 -0.98 -22.22 2.30
C GLU A 86 -0.87 -20.70 2.42
N SER A 87 -1.29 -20.17 3.57
CA SER A 87 -1.18 -18.75 3.84
C SER A 87 0.28 -18.32 4.05
N ILE A 88 0.70 -17.27 3.34
CA ILE A 88 2.07 -16.72 3.42
C ILE A 88 2.43 -16.26 4.85
N CYS A 89 1.44 -15.75 5.60
CA CYS A 89 1.63 -15.24 6.94
C CYS A 89 0.35 -15.36 7.79
N SER A 90 0.48 -15.18 9.09
CA SER A 90 -0.67 -15.15 10.02
C SER A 90 -1.60 -13.97 9.72
N ASN A 91 -2.90 -14.14 9.97
CA ASN A 91 -3.93 -13.11 9.81
C ASN A 91 -3.65 -11.82 10.59
N LYS A 92 -2.89 -11.88 11.68
CA LYS A 92 -2.49 -10.70 12.48
C LYS A 92 -1.62 -9.69 11.72
N PHE A 93 -0.99 -10.11 10.61
CA PHE A 93 -0.18 -9.24 9.76
C PHE A 93 -0.92 -8.72 8.52
N ILE A 94 -2.19 -9.07 8.38
CA ILE A 94 -3.00 -8.69 7.22
C ILE A 94 -3.84 -7.45 7.57
N GLY A 95 -3.83 -6.48 6.65
CA GLY A 95 -4.76 -5.34 6.66
C GLY A 95 -5.83 -5.52 5.57
N GLN A 96 -5.95 -4.52 4.71
CA GLN A 96 -6.87 -4.54 3.56
C GLN A 96 -6.24 -5.15 2.29
N MET A 97 -5.04 -5.70 2.41
CA MET A 97 -4.27 -6.25 1.27
C MET A 97 -3.71 -7.61 1.65
N SER A 98 -3.75 -8.55 0.70
CA SER A 98 -3.20 -9.90 0.86
C SER A 98 -2.47 -10.35 -0.39
N SER A 99 -1.37 -11.07 -0.21
CA SER A 99 -0.68 -11.78 -1.29
C SER A 99 -0.91 -13.28 -1.14
N ILE A 100 -1.10 -13.97 -2.28
CA ILE A 100 -1.39 -15.40 -2.36
C ILE A 100 -0.45 -16.01 -3.42
N TYR A 101 0.10 -17.19 -3.14
CA TYR A 101 0.89 -17.93 -4.12
C TYR A 101 0.04 -18.35 -5.29
N LEU A 102 0.57 -18.17 -6.50
CA LEU A 102 -0.04 -18.62 -7.75
C LEU A 102 1.05 -18.79 -8.80
N ASP A 103 1.15 -19.95 -9.39
CA ASP A 103 2.15 -20.22 -10.42
C ASP A 103 1.73 -19.63 -11.77
N PHE A 104 2.63 -18.89 -12.39
CA PHE A 104 2.50 -18.33 -13.74
C PHE A 104 3.91 -18.10 -14.34
N LYS A 105 4.01 -17.96 -15.67
CA LYS A 105 5.32 -17.85 -16.33
C LYS A 105 5.81 -16.41 -16.48
N ASN A 106 4.94 -15.50 -16.86
CA ASN A 106 5.28 -14.10 -17.15
C ASN A 106 4.27 -13.18 -16.48
N PRO A 107 4.67 -12.41 -15.45
CA PRO A 107 3.74 -11.59 -14.70
C PRO A 107 3.04 -10.53 -15.55
N ILE A 108 3.78 -9.85 -16.43
CA ILE A 108 3.23 -8.75 -17.25
C ILE A 108 2.22 -9.29 -18.26
N GLU A 109 2.59 -10.34 -18.99
CA GLU A 109 1.72 -10.94 -19.98
C GLU A 109 0.48 -11.56 -19.34
N THR A 110 0.65 -12.30 -18.24
CA THR A 110 -0.45 -12.89 -17.48
C THR A 110 -1.42 -11.82 -16.99
N GLN A 111 -0.93 -10.73 -16.41
CA GLN A 111 -1.76 -9.62 -15.94
C GLN A 111 -2.56 -8.97 -17.07
N ILE A 112 -1.91 -8.70 -18.21
CA ILE A 112 -2.57 -8.10 -19.39
C ILE A 112 -3.67 -9.03 -19.92
N ASN A 113 -3.38 -10.31 -20.07
CA ASN A 113 -4.32 -11.30 -20.60
C ASN A 113 -5.49 -11.53 -19.63
N PHE A 114 -5.22 -11.61 -18.34
CA PHE A 114 -6.24 -11.73 -17.30
C PHE A 114 -7.19 -10.52 -17.29
N TYR A 115 -6.64 -9.30 -17.36
CA TYR A 115 -7.44 -8.10 -17.48
C TYR A 115 -8.27 -8.04 -18.76
N LYS A 116 -7.68 -8.37 -19.92
CA LYS A 116 -8.39 -8.37 -21.19
C LYS A 116 -9.60 -9.32 -21.17
N LYS A 117 -9.42 -10.50 -20.57
CA LYS A 117 -10.42 -11.57 -20.56
C LYS A 117 -11.51 -11.36 -19.51
N TYR A 118 -11.14 -10.98 -18.30
CA TYR A 118 -12.04 -10.94 -17.14
C TYR A 118 -12.40 -9.55 -16.67
N LYS A 119 -11.70 -8.50 -17.16
CA LYS A 119 -11.84 -7.11 -16.69
C LYS A 119 -11.55 -6.96 -15.20
N ILE A 120 -10.69 -7.83 -14.67
CA ILE A 120 -10.22 -7.81 -13.28
C ILE A 120 -8.78 -7.34 -13.28
N GLN A 121 -8.51 -6.28 -12.52
CA GLN A 121 -7.17 -5.73 -12.37
C GLN A 121 -6.59 -6.16 -11.03
N ILE A 122 -5.66 -7.10 -11.06
CA ILE A 122 -4.85 -7.53 -9.91
C ILE A 122 -3.39 -7.61 -10.33
N PRO A 123 -2.43 -7.30 -9.46
CA PRO A 123 -1.01 -7.50 -9.72
C PRO A 123 -0.65 -8.98 -9.74
N PHE A 124 0.13 -9.37 -10.74
CA PHE A 124 0.88 -10.63 -10.80
C PHE A 124 2.34 -10.27 -10.53
N ILE A 125 2.95 -10.87 -9.52
CA ILE A 125 4.21 -10.42 -8.94
C ILE A 125 5.17 -11.59 -8.81
N GLU A 126 6.42 -11.41 -9.22
CA GLU A 126 7.53 -12.30 -8.86
C GLU A 126 8.32 -11.69 -7.71
N TRP A 127 8.50 -12.45 -6.65
CA TRP A 127 9.27 -12.04 -5.48
C TRP A 127 9.97 -13.24 -4.86
N ASN A 128 11.29 -13.13 -4.69
CA ASN A 128 12.12 -14.15 -4.07
C ASN A 128 11.93 -15.55 -4.68
N ASN A 129 11.97 -15.61 -6.02
CA ASN A 129 11.75 -16.83 -6.82
C ASN A 129 10.37 -17.49 -6.61
N LYS A 130 9.38 -16.72 -6.19
CA LYS A 130 7.99 -17.17 -6.04
C LYS A 130 7.06 -16.25 -6.80
N SER A 131 6.02 -16.83 -7.36
CA SER A 131 4.97 -16.12 -8.08
C SER A 131 3.77 -15.88 -7.16
N LEU A 132 3.24 -14.67 -7.20
CA LEU A 132 2.19 -14.19 -6.29
C LEU A 132 1.14 -13.39 -7.04
N ILE A 133 -0.11 -13.47 -6.62
CA ILE A 133 -1.11 -12.44 -6.86
C ILE A 133 -1.33 -11.62 -5.61
N ARG A 134 -1.77 -10.36 -5.76
CA ARG A 134 -2.12 -9.49 -4.65
C ARG A 134 -3.54 -8.95 -4.82
N ILE A 135 -4.37 -9.15 -3.81
CA ILE A 135 -5.69 -8.53 -3.71
C ILE A 135 -5.63 -7.33 -2.77
N SER A 136 -6.41 -6.30 -3.06
CA SER A 136 -6.57 -5.12 -2.22
C SER A 136 -8.04 -4.77 -2.14
N ILE A 137 -8.58 -4.72 -0.93
CA ILE A 137 -10.00 -4.45 -0.68
C ILE A 137 -10.16 -3.04 -0.14
N GLN A 138 -11.00 -2.26 -0.81
CA GLN A 138 -11.31 -0.89 -0.45
C GLN A 138 -12.84 -0.71 -0.38
N ALA A 139 -13.31 0.44 0.10
CA ALA A 139 -14.71 0.75 0.32
C ALA A 139 -15.65 0.50 -0.88
N TYR A 140 -15.11 0.48 -2.09
CA TYR A 140 -15.86 0.22 -3.33
C TYR A 140 -15.90 -1.26 -3.73
N ASN A 141 -15.17 -2.14 -3.02
CA ASN A 141 -15.19 -3.57 -3.30
C ASN A 141 -16.23 -4.29 -2.42
N ASN A 142 -16.77 -5.38 -2.97
CA ASN A 142 -17.74 -6.22 -2.29
C ASN A 142 -17.45 -7.71 -2.53
N LYS A 143 -18.26 -8.59 -1.93
CA LYS A 143 -18.11 -10.05 -2.08
C LYS A 143 -18.32 -10.53 -3.51
N GLU A 144 -19.15 -9.85 -4.30
CA GLU A 144 -19.42 -10.22 -5.69
C GLU A 144 -18.17 -10.05 -6.56
N ASP A 145 -17.34 -9.02 -6.29
CA ASP A 145 -16.06 -8.85 -6.96
C ASP A 145 -15.13 -10.02 -6.67
N ILE A 146 -15.14 -10.51 -5.43
CA ILE A 146 -14.34 -11.68 -5.04
C ILE A 146 -14.86 -12.95 -5.70
N PHE A 147 -16.17 -13.15 -5.78
CA PHE A 147 -16.74 -14.30 -6.51
C PHE A 147 -16.36 -14.30 -7.99
N LYS A 148 -16.36 -13.12 -8.65
CA LYS A 148 -15.89 -13.00 -10.04
C LYS A 148 -14.41 -13.36 -10.15
N LEU A 149 -13.58 -12.90 -9.20
CA LEU A 149 -12.16 -13.25 -9.14
C LEU A 149 -11.95 -14.76 -8.98
N LEU A 150 -12.66 -15.40 -8.04
CA LEU A 150 -12.59 -16.84 -7.82
C LEU A 150 -12.96 -17.64 -9.08
N GLN A 151 -14.02 -17.24 -9.77
CA GLN A 151 -14.42 -17.86 -11.04
C GLN A 151 -13.35 -17.71 -12.13
N ALA A 152 -12.72 -16.53 -12.22
CA ALA A 152 -11.66 -16.28 -13.18
C ALA A 152 -10.40 -17.09 -12.87
N LEU A 153 -9.99 -17.12 -11.61
CA LEU A 153 -8.84 -17.92 -11.16
C LEU A 153 -9.06 -19.42 -11.40
N LYS A 154 -10.25 -19.92 -11.09
CA LYS A 154 -10.61 -21.32 -11.35
C LYS A 154 -10.50 -21.70 -12.83
N LYS A 155 -10.91 -20.81 -13.73
CA LYS A 155 -10.86 -21.07 -15.19
C LYS A 155 -9.47 -21.01 -15.78
N GLU A 156 -8.56 -20.23 -15.18
CA GLU A 156 -7.22 -19.99 -15.73
C GLU A 156 -6.14 -20.88 -15.10
N PHE A 157 -6.32 -21.27 -13.83
CA PHE A 157 -5.24 -21.85 -13.04
C PHE A 157 -5.61 -23.17 -12.34
N CYS A 158 -6.87 -23.62 -12.41
CA CYS A 158 -7.33 -24.92 -11.92
C CYS A 158 -7.87 -25.77 -13.06
#